data_354de2c7ee6ced51932487eb432e4bf3
#
_entry.id   354de2c7ee6ced51932487eb432e4bf3
#
_cell.length_a   1.000
_cell.length_b   1.000
_cell.length_c   1.000
_cell.angle_alpha   90.00
_cell.angle_beta   90.00
_cell.angle_gamma   90.00
#
_symmetry.space_group_name_H-M   'P 1'
#
loop_
_entity.id
_entity.type
_entity.pdbx_description
1 polymer ?
#
loop_
_entity_poly.entity_id
_entity_poly.type
_entity_poly.pdbx_seq_one_letter_code
_entity_poly.pdbx_strand_id
1 'polypeptide(L)'
;MWEELYEDHYIELVAYGTRMSGSKELAEDLVQETFVKALMNTETLADLSPSKQRAWLFRTFKNLFFDRYRRAVLESEYKQNWQSEYIEDPGMQEIENAMLLQSINPQDRAIFQLRYFDGYSAEEIAQMMNLPSGTIRSKLSRCRKFLKQNLE
;
A
#
# COMPACT_ATOMS: atom_id res chain seq x y z
N MET A 1 -12.06 -25.14 1.91
CA MET A 1 -11.67 -23.92 2.65
C MET A 1 -10.78 -22.99 1.82
N TRP A 2 -9.68 -23.48 1.28
CA TRP A 2 -8.76 -22.64 0.49
C TRP A 2 -9.43 -22.11 -0.78
N GLU A 3 -10.14 -22.97 -1.50
CA GLU A 3 -10.87 -22.60 -2.72
C GLU A 3 -11.93 -21.52 -2.44
N GLU A 4 -12.64 -21.63 -1.32
CA GLU A 4 -13.63 -20.64 -0.89
C GLU A 4 -12.99 -19.31 -0.56
N LEU A 5 -11.84 -19.32 0.12
CA LEU A 5 -11.09 -18.11 0.42
C LEU A 5 -10.63 -17.41 -0.86
N TYR A 6 -10.16 -18.20 -1.83
CA TYR A 6 -9.72 -17.68 -3.12
C TYR A 6 -10.89 -17.02 -3.86
N GLU A 7 -12.02 -17.72 -3.99
CA GLU A 7 -13.20 -17.20 -4.67
C GLU A 7 -13.75 -15.95 -3.99
N ASP A 8 -13.77 -15.93 -2.66
CA ASP A 8 -14.39 -14.84 -1.90
C ASP A 8 -13.52 -13.57 -1.87
N HIS A 9 -12.19 -13.70 -1.92
CA HIS A 9 -11.30 -12.57 -1.62
C HIS A 9 -10.32 -12.20 -2.74
N TYR A 10 -10.21 -13.00 -3.80
CA TYR A 10 -9.23 -12.75 -4.86
C TYR A 10 -9.45 -11.38 -5.53
N ILE A 11 -10.66 -11.13 -5.98
CA ILE A 11 -11.01 -9.89 -6.70
C ILE A 11 -10.80 -8.66 -5.80
N GLU A 12 -11.23 -8.77 -4.55
CA GLU A 12 -11.08 -7.71 -3.55
C GLU A 12 -9.61 -7.36 -3.30
N LEU A 13 -8.76 -8.38 -3.14
CA LEU A 13 -7.34 -8.19 -2.93
C LEU A 13 -6.64 -7.60 -4.15
N VAL A 14 -6.98 -8.06 -5.35
CA VAL A 14 -6.43 -7.51 -6.59
C VAL A 14 -6.83 -6.05 -6.75
N ALA A 15 -8.08 -5.70 -6.47
CA ALA A 15 -8.54 -4.32 -6.53
C ALA A 15 -7.77 -3.43 -5.54
N TYR A 16 -7.61 -3.90 -4.30
CA TYR A 16 -6.85 -3.20 -3.28
C TYR A 16 -5.39 -3.01 -3.70
N GLY A 17 -4.74 -4.08 -4.15
CA GLY A 17 -3.35 -4.03 -4.60
C GLY A 17 -3.14 -3.15 -5.82
N THR A 18 -4.10 -3.11 -6.72
CA THR A 18 -4.04 -2.23 -7.89
C THR A 18 -4.10 -0.75 -7.49
N ARG A 19 -4.96 -0.42 -6.52
CA ARG A 19 -5.01 0.95 -5.98
C ARG A 19 -3.70 1.35 -5.31
N MET A 20 -3.08 0.42 -4.56
CA MET A 20 -1.83 0.67 -3.85
C MET A 20 -0.62 0.82 -4.78
N SER A 21 -0.53 -0.04 -5.79
CA SER A 21 0.65 -0.15 -6.65
C SER A 21 0.52 0.63 -7.95
N GLY A 22 -0.71 0.87 -8.40
CA GLY A 22 -0.98 1.40 -9.73
C GLY A 22 -0.77 0.39 -10.85
N SER A 23 -0.53 -0.88 -10.53
CA SER A 23 -0.27 -1.94 -11.49
C SER A 23 -1.12 -3.16 -11.17
N LYS A 24 -2.05 -3.50 -12.05
CA LYS A 24 -2.85 -4.71 -11.92
C LYS A 24 -1.99 -5.97 -11.98
N GLU A 25 -0.99 -5.97 -12.84
CA GLU A 25 -0.07 -7.10 -13.00
C GLU A 25 0.69 -7.38 -11.70
N LEU A 26 1.26 -6.34 -11.08
CA LEU A 26 1.96 -6.48 -9.80
C LEU A 26 1.00 -6.94 -8.70
N ALA A 27 -0.21 -6.39 -8.67
CA ALA A 27 -1.23 -6.78 -7.70
C ALA A 27 -1.57 -8.26 -7.83
N GLU A 28 -1.80 -8.75 -9.05
CA GLU A 28 -2.10 -10.15 -9.30
C GLU A 28 -0.97 -11.07 -8.84
N ASP A 29 0.28 -10.72 -9.12
CA ASP A 29 1.45 -11.49 -8.69
C ASP A 29 1.51 -11.60 -7.16
N LEU A 30 1.32 -10.49 -6.46
CA LEU A 30 1.35 -10.47 -4.99
C LEU A 30 0.16 -11.19 -4.37
N VAL A 31 -1.01 -11.12 -5.00
CA VAL A 31 -2.19 -11.85 -4.55
C VAL A 31 -1.98 -13.35 -4.72
N GLN A 32 -1.38 -13.77 -5.82
CA GLN A 32 -1.03 -15.20 -6.01
C GLN A 32 -0.07 -15.68 -4.92
N GLU A 33 0.97 -14.91 -4.58
CA GLU A 33 1.87 -15.25 -3.47
C GLU A 33 1.11 -15.32 -2.13
N THR A 34 0.16 -14.42 -1.91
CA THR A 34 -0.66 -14.41 -0.70
C THR A 34 -1.44 -15.71 -0.57
N PHE A 35 -2.04 -16.18 -1.65
CA PHE A 35 -2.80 -17.43 -1.63
C PHE A 35 -1.92 -18.66 -1.56
N VAL A 36 -0.71 -18.64 -2.10
CA VAL A 36 0.27 -19.71 -1.87
C VAL A 36 0.61 -19.81 -0.38
N LYS A 37 0.82 -18.69 0.29
CA LYS A 37 1.04 -18.68 1.75
C LYS A 37 -0.18 -19.16 2.51
N ALA A 38 -1.39 -18.83 2.06
CA ALA A 38 -2.62 -19.35 2.65
C ALA A 38 -2.70 -20.86 2.55
N LEU A 39 -2.34 -21.41 1.39
CA LEU A 39 -2.30 -22.85 1.17
C LEU A 39 -1.33 -23.54 2.12
N MET A 40 -0.20 -22.90 2.41
CA MET A 40 0.81 -23.42 3.34
C MET A 40 0.40 -23.27 4.82
N ASN A 41 -0.63 -22.50 5.10
CA ASN A 41 -1.10 -22.19 6.47
C ASN A 41 -2.57 -22.59 6.68
N THR A 42 -3.04 -23.60 5.96
CA THR A 42 -4.44 -24.03 6.02
C THR A 42 -4.88 -24.45 7.42
N GLU A 43 -4.00 -25.08 8.19
CA GLU A 43 -4.32 -25.48 9.57
C GLU A 43 -4.60 -24.26 10.46
N THR A 44 -3.75 -23.24 10.37
CA THR A 44 -3.93 -21.99 11.11
C THR A 44 -5.21 -21.29 10.69
N LEU A 45 -5.46 -21.20 9.39
CA LEU A 45 -6.64 -20.52 8.84
C LEU A 45 -7.93 -21.23 9.18
N ALA A 46 -7.92 -22.57 9.24
CA ALA A 46 -9.11 -23.35 9.57
C ALA A 46 -9.67 -23.04 10.96
N ASP A 47 -8.79 -22.64 11.89
CA ASP A 47 -9.18 -22.30 13.26
C ASP A 47 -9.69 -20.86 13.42
N LEU A 48 -9.60 -20.06 12.36
CA LEU A 48 -10.00 -18.65 12.40
C LEU A 48 -11.43 -18.48 11.86
N SER A 49 -12.14 -17.48 12.42
CA SER A 49 -13.44 -17.05 11.89
C SER A 49 -13.27 -16.46 10.48
N PRO A 50 -14.35 -16.40 9.68
CA PRO A 50 -14.25 -15.81 8.34
C PRO A 50 -13.69 -14.39 8.32
N SER A 51 -14.05 -13.55 9.28
CA SER A 51 -13.51 -12.18 9.37
C SER A 51 -12.02 -12.17 9.69
N LYS A 52 -11.54 -13.10 10.52
CA LYS A 52 -10.13 -13.23 10.85
C LYS A 52 -9.33 -13.82 9.68
N GLN A 53 -9.92 -14.74 8.92
CA GLN A 53 -9.32 -15.26 7.69
C GLN A 53 -9.10 -14.14 6.68
N ARG A 54 -10.09 -13.29 6.48
CA ARG A 54 -9.97 -12.11 5.60
C ARG A 54 -8.86 -11.17 6.09
N ALA A 55 -8.84 -10.88 7.38
CA ALA A 55 -7.80 -10.04 7.99
C ALA A 55 -6.40 -10.63 7.80
N TRP A 56 -6.27 -11.95 7.92
CA TRP A 56 -5.01 -12.66 7.70
C TRP A 56 -4.53 -12.49 6.25
N LEU A 57 -5.44 -12.63 5.28
CA LEU A 57 -5.12 -12.47 3.86
C LEU A 57 -4.65 -11.04 3.56
N PHE A 58 -5.37 -10.04 4.05
CA PHE A 58 -4.99 -8.64 3.84
C PHE A 58 -3.67 -8.29 4.50
N ARG A 59 -3.44 -8.77 5.71
CA ARG A 59 -2.16 -8.56 6.41
C ARG A 59 -1.01 -9.20 5.65
N THR A 60 -1.17 -10.43 5.20
CA THR A 60 -0.15 -11.17 4.44
C THR A 60 0.15 -10.44 3.13
N PHE A 61 -0.89 -10.01 2.41
CA PHE A 61 -0.73 -9.22 1.19
C PHE A 61 0.04 -7.93 1.46
N LYS A 62 -0.35 -7.17 2.48
CA LYS A 62 0.33 -5.92 2.84
C LYS A 62 1.80 -6.14 3.17
N ASN A 63 2.11 -7.19 3.93
CA ASN A 63 3.50 -7.50 4.28
C ASN A 63 4.34 -7.81 3.03
N LEU A 64 3.80 -8.58 2.10
CA LEU A 64 4.47 -8.87 0.84
C LEU A 64 4.66 -7.60 0.00
N PHE A 65 3.63 -6.77 -0.05
CA PHE A 65 3.67 -5.51 -0.77
C PHE A 65 4.72 -4.57 -0.17
N PHE A 66 4.75 -4.43 1.16
CA PHE A 66 5.67 -3.54 1.85
C PHE A 66 7.12 -4.00 1.69
N ASP A 67 7.39 -5.31 1.73
CA ASP A 67 8.72 -5.84 1.49
C ASP A 67 9.23 -5.47 0.10
N ARG A 68 8.40 -5.65 -0.91
CA ARG A 68 8.76 -5.32 -2.30
C ARG A 68 8.92 -3.81 -2.47
N TYR A 69 8.00 -3.04 -1.92
CA TYR A 69 8.02 -1.58 -1.97
C TYR A 69 9.27 -1.01 -1.29
N ARG A 70 9.58 -1.52 -0.10
CA ARG A 70 10.76 -1.10 0.65
C ARG A 70 12.04 -1.32 -0.13
N ARG A 71 12.18 -2.47 -0.78
CA ARG A 71 13.35 -2.76 -1.63
C ARG A 71 13.47 -1.76 -2.77
N ALA A 72 12.36 -1.49 -3.46
CA ALA A 72 12.34 -0.53 -4.56
C ALA A 72 12.71 0.88 -4.10
N VAL A 73 12.20 1.31 -2.94
CA VAL A 73 12.51 2.61 -2.37
C VAL A 73 13.99 2.72 -1.99
N LEU A 74 14.54 1.69 -1.34
CA LEU A 74 15.95 1.68 -0.94
C LEU A 74 16.88 1.70 -2.16
N GLU A 75 16.54 0.97 -3.23
CA GLU A 75 17.28 1.02 -4.48
C GLU A 75 17.26 2.41 -5.10
N SER A 76 16.10 3.08 -5.09
CA SER A 76 15.99 4.42 -5.66
C SER A 76 16.70 5.49 -4.82
N GLU A 77 16.75 5.33 -3.50
CA GLU A 77 17.42 6.25 -2.59
C GLU A 77 18.95 6.24 -2.77
N TYR A 78 19.52 5.11 -3.15
CA TYR A 78 20.94 5.04 -3.52
C TYR A 78 21.27 5.90 -4.73
N LYS A 79 20.29 6.26 -5.54
CA LYS A 79 20.46 7.03 -6.78
C LYS A 79 20.08 8.49 -6.66
N GLN A 80 19.42 8.90 -5.58
CA GLN A 80 18.91 10.26 -5.40
C GLN A 80 19.23 10.77 -4.00
N ASN A 81 19.93 11.90 -3.93
CA ASN A 81 20.09 12.63 -2.67
C ASN A 81 18.74 13.25 -2.28
N TRP A 82 18.16 12.73 -1.22
CA TRP A 82 16.90 13.22 -0.68
C TRP A 82 17.10 14.52 0.09
N GLN A 83 16.50 15.60 -0.40
CA GLN A 83 16.25 16.78 0.41
C GLN A 83 14.79 16.71 0.86
N SER A 84 14.61 16.40 2.13
CA SER A 84 13.26 16.37 2.71
C SER A 84 12.86 17.78 3.10
N GLU A 85 11.98 18.41 2.33
CA GLU A 85 11.27 19.59 2.77
C GLU A 85 10.01 19.15 3.48
N TYR A 86 9.98 19.38 4.79
CA TYR A 86 8.77 19.13 5.57
C TYR A 86 7.79 20.28 5.31
N ILE A 87 6.66 19.94 4.71
CA ILE A 87 5.52 20.87 4.57
C ILE A 87 4.41 20.32 5.45
N GLU A 88 3.92 21.16 6.37
CA GLU A 88 2.77 20.79 7.18
C GLU A 88 1.58 20.41 6.31
N ASP A 89 0.86 19.39 6.74
CA ASP A 89 -0.33 18.91 6.05
C ASP A 89 -1.43 20.00 6.10
N PRO A 90 -1.82 20.61 4.98
CA PRO A 90 -2.85 21.63 5.00
C PRO A 90 -4.28 21.09 5.13
N GLY A 91 -4.44 19.81 5.55
CA GLY A 91 -5.77 19.19 5.62
C GLY A 91 -6.35 19.05 4.22
N MET A 92 -5.83 18.10 3.47
CA MET A 92 -6.39 17.84 2.14
C MET A 92 -7.82 17.35 2.28
N GLN A 93 -8.74 18.21 1.87
CA GLN A 93 -10.11 17.80 1.66
C GLN A 93 -10.15 16.88 0.44
N GLU A 94 -10.88 15.83 0.60
CA GLU A 94 -11.24 14.77 -0.36
C GLU A 94 -10.67 14.86 -1.77
N ILE A 95 -9.74 13.96 -2.08
CA ILE A 95 -9.38 13.72 -3.47
C ILE A 95 -10.43 12.78 -4.03
N GLU A 96 -11.48 13.35 -4.58
CA GLU A 96 -12.58 12.59 -5.17
C GLU A 96 -12.21 11.94 -6.50
N ASN A 97 -10.97 12.10 -6.96
CA ASN A 97 -10.66 11.72 -8.32
C ASN A 97 -9.62 10.59 -8.36
N ALA A 98 -10.09 9.37 -8.63
CA ALA A 98 -9.24 8.21 -8.86
C ALA A 98 -8.20 8.46 -9.95
N MET A 99 -8.48 9.33 -10.92
CA MET A 99 -7.55 9.68 -11.99
C MET A 99 -6.35 10.49 -11.47
N LEU A 100 -6.56 11.34 -10.46
CA LEU A 100 -5.47 12.09 -9.82
C LEU A 100 -4.53 11.15 -9.05
N LEU A 101 -5.10 10.15 -8.38
CA LEU A 101 -4.33 9.14 -7.68
C LEU A 101 -3.44 8.36 -8.65
N GLN A 102 -3.95 8.06 -9.84
CA GLN A 102 -3.19 7.36 -10.89
C GLN A 102 -2.02 8.19 -11.43
N SER A 103 -2.12 9.53 -11.36
CA SER A 103 -1.04 10.40 -11.83
C SER A 103 0.11 10.56 -10.82
N ILE A 104 -0.09 10.17 -9.56
CA ILE A 104 0.96 10.16 -8.55
C ILE A 104 2.00 9.09 -8.89
N ASN A 105 3.28 9.42 -8.70
CA ASN A 105 4.36 8.46 -8.84
C ASN A 105 4.02 7.16 -8.11
N PRO A 106 4.12 5.99 -8.76
CA PRO A 106 3.78 4.71 -8.12
C PRO A 106 4.47 4.47 -6.78
N GLN A 107 5.70 5.00 -6.61
CA GLN A 107 6.43 4.87 -5.34
C GLN A 107 5.76 5.63 -4.18
N ASP A 108 5.05 6.70 -4.49
CA ASP A 108 4.41 7.55 -3.48
C ASP A 108 2.93 7.21 -3.28
N ARG A 109 2.34 6.55 -4.27
CA ARG A 109 0.90 6.24 -4.28
C ARG A 109 0.48 5.38 -3.08
N ALA A 110 1.23 4.34 -2.78
CA ALA A 110 0.92 3.44 -1.68
C ALA A 110 0.88 4.17 -0.34
N ILE A 111 1.87 5.03 -0.11
CA ILE A 111 1.95 5.83 1.12
C ILE A 111 0.77 6.79 1.21
N PHE A 112 0.44 7.43 0.10
CA PHE A 112 -0.70 8.34 0.01
C PHE A 112 -2.01 7.62 0.30
N GLN A 113 -2.22 6.43 -0.31
CA GLN A 113 -3.38 5.59 -0.07
C GLN A 113 -3.53 5.24 1.41
N LEU A 114 -2.45 4.78 2.03
CA LEU A 114 -2.45 4.40 3.45
C LEU A 114 -2.78 5.59 4.36
N ARG A 115 -2.24 6.77 4.05
CA ARG A 115 -2.44 7.94 4.88
C ARG A 115 -3.85 8.53 4.73
N TYR A 116 -4.32 8.73 3.51
CA TYR A 116 -5.53 9.51 3.27
C TYR A 116 -6.79 8.67 3.06
N PHE A 117 -6.66 7.45 2.60
CA PHE A 117 -7.82 6.57 2.38
C PHE A 117 -7.97 5.54 3.50
N ASP A 118 -6.86 4.97 3.96
CA ASP A 118 -6.88 3.92 4.99
C ASP A 118 -6.75 4.47 6.41
N GLY A 119 -6.37 5.76 6.56
CA GLY A 119 -6.40 6.45 7.84
C GLY A 119 -5.19 6.25 8.75
N TYR A 120 -4.09 5.69 8.25
CA TYR A 120 -2.88 5.51 9.05
C TYR A 120 -2.10 6.81 9.20
N SER A 121 -1.45 6.99 10.35
CA SER A 121 -0.53 8.10 10.56
C SER A 121 0.80 7.86 9.83
N ALA A 122 1.58 8.92 9.62
CA ALA A 122 2.91 8.80 9.02
C ALA A 122 3.81 7.85 9.84
N GLU A 123 3.73 7.92 11.17
CA GLU A 123 4.48 7.06 12.08
C GLU A 123 4.07 5.59 11.95
N GLU A 124 2.77 5.33 11.85
CA GLU A 124 2.25 3.98 11.65
C GLU A 124 2.72 3.40 10.31
N ILE A 125 2.65 4.19 9.25
CA ILE A 125 3.12 3.78 7.91
C ILE A 125 4.63 3.47 7.96
N ALA A 126 5.40 4.32 8.64
CA ALA A 126 6.84 4.10 8.82
C ALA A 126 7.13 2.75 9.48
N GLN A 127 6.40 2.40 10.52
CA GLN A 127 6.53 1.11 11.19
C GLN A 127 6.13 -0.05 10.28
N MET A 128 5.00 0.08 9.58
CA MET A 128 4.49 -0.95 8.66
C MET A 128 5.47 -1.26 7.54
N MET A 129 6.10 -0.23 7.00
CA MET A 129 7.04 -0.34 5.88
C MET A 129 8.50 -0.53 6.33
N ASN A 130 8.76 -0.40 7.63
CA ASN A 130 10.11 -0.41 8.19
C ASN A 130 11.02 0.62 7.50
N LEU A 131 10.51 1.84 7.38
CA LEU A 131 11.20 3.00 6.82
C LEU A 131 11.21 4.13 7.85
N PRO A 132 12.17 5.06 7.76
CA PRO A 132 12.17 6.23 8.65
C PRO A 132 10.91 7.09 8.45
N SER A 133 10.38 7.64 9.53
CA SER A 133 9.19 8.52 9.47
C SER A 133 9.44 9.75 8.61
N GLY A 134 10.67 10.27 8.59
CA GLY A 134 11.05 11.37 7.72
C GLY A 134 10.89 11.05 6.23
N THR A 135 11.22 9.84 5.83
CA THR A 135 11.01 9.35 4.46
C THR A 135 9.53 9.37 4.09
N ILE A 136 8.68 8.88 5.01
CA ILE A 136 7.23 8.86 4.78
C ILE A 136 6.70 10.29 4.65
N ARG A 137 7.09 11.19 5.54
CA ARG A 137 6.64 12.59 5.50
C ARG A 137 7.10 13.30 4.22
N SER A 138 8.33 13.06 3.77
CA SER A 138 8.86 13.62 2.52
C SER A 138 8.05 13.17 1.32
N LYS A 139 7.70 11.89 1.26
CA LYS A 139 6.89 11.33 0.18
C LYS A 139 5.49 11.89 0.18
N LEU A 140 4.86 12.03 1.35
CA LEU A 140 3.55 12.65 1.49
C LEU A 140 3.58 14.12 1.06
N SER A 141 4.62 14.84 1.45
CA SER A 141 4.81 16.24 1.05
C SER A 141 4.88 16.38 -0.46
N ARG A 142 5.63 15.51 -1.14
CA ARG A 142 5.72 15.52 -2.61
C ARG A 142 4.38 15.24 -3.27
N CYS A 143 3.62 14.28 -2.73
CA CYS A 143 2.28 13.98 -3.23
C CYS A 143 1.36 15.19 -3.13
N ARG A 144 1.38 15.87 -1.98
CA ARG A 144 0.54 17.06 -1.78
C ARG A 144 0.92 18.18 -2.73
N LYS A 145 2.22 18.44 -2.92
CA LYS A 145 2.69 19.45 -3.88
C LYS A 145 2.24 19.12 -5.29
N PHE A 146 2.42 17.89 -5.70
CA PHE A 146 2.03 17.43 -7.04
C PHE A 146 0.52 17.63 -7.26
N LEU A 147 -0.31 17.21 -6.31
CA LEU A 147 -1.76 17.32 -6.42
C LEU A 147 -2.21 18.78 -6.43
N LYS A 148 -1.59 19.61 -5.61
CA LYS A 148 -1.90 21.03 -5.56
C LYS A 148 -1.62 21.73 -6.90
N GLN A 149 -0.52 21.35 -7.57
CA GLN A 149 -0.17 21.92 -8.89
C GLN A 149 -1.12 21.45 -9.99
N ASN A 150 -1.71 20.27 -9.87
CA ASN A 150 -2.56 19.69 -10.91
C ASN A 150 -4.05 19.90 -10.66
N LEU A 151 -4.44 20.44 -9.52
CA LEU A 151 -5.83 20.75 -9.17
C LEU A 151 -6.25 22.18 -9.51
N GLU A 152 -5.30 23.02 -9.89
CA GLU A 152 -5.60 24.41 -10.31
C GLU A 152 -5.90 24.51 -11.80
#